data_97ea05cc39c103deff14e9203d07a8ea
#
_entry.id   97ea05cc39c103deff14e9203d07a8ea
#
_cell.length_a   1.000
_cell.length_b   1.000
_cell.length_c   1.000
_cell.angle_alpha   90.00
_cell.angle_beta   90.00
_cell.angle_gamma   90.00
#
_symmetry.space_group_name_H-M   'P 1'
#
loop_
_entity.id
_entity.type
_entity.pdbx_description
1 polymer ?
#
loop_
_entity_poly.entity_id
_entity_poly.type
_entity_poly.pdbx_seq_one_letter_code
_entity_poly.pdbx_strand_id
1 'polypeptide(L)'
;MTTVSVKNDQIQTVDIQNTYRKITLRIIPLLLLCYFFAYLDRINIGFAKLQMQSSLGLTDEIFGVAAGIFFLGYVMFEIPSNLLLEKIGARKSIFRIMVLWGLTSASMLFVKSETSFYVLRFLLGVFEAGFAPGMIFYLTYWYSGARMARIMSIVMLAGPIGGIIGSPVSA
;
A
#
# COMPACT_ATOMS: atom_id res chain seq x y z
N MET A 1 16.04 48.18 13.26
CA MET A 1 15.36 47.01 13.83
C MET A 1 14.87 45.99 12.76
N THR A 2 14.78 46.34 11.50
CA THR A 2 14.22 45.50 10.39
C THR A 2 15.15 44.38 9.89
N THR A 3 16.46 44.55 9.88
CA THR A 3 17.41 43.56 9.31
C THR A 3 17.57 42.29 10.15
N VAL A 4 17.47 42.37 11.47
CA VAL A 4 17.60 41.21 12.38
C VAL A 4 16.34 40.31 12.31
N SER A 5 15.15 40.94 12.18
CA SER A 5 13.87 40.21 12.04
C SER A 5 13.85 39.39 10.73
N VAL A 6 14.24 39.99 9.61
CA VAL A 6 14.29 39.33 8.30
C VAL A 6 15.29 38.15 8.30
N LYS A 7 16.43 38.29 8.98
CA LYS A 7 17.42 37.22 9.07
C LYS A 7 16.92 36.03 9.92
N ASN A 8 16.20 36.30 11.02
CA ASN A 8 15.61 35.25 11.84
C ASN A 8 14.50 34.49 11.10
N ASP A 9 13.67 35.20 10.35
CA ASP A 9 12.62 34.57 9.54
C ASP A 9 13.19 33.68 8.44
N GLN A 10 14.30 34.11 7.81
CA GLN A 10 14.98 33.29 6.79
C GLN A 10 15.64 32.06 7.41
N ILE A 11 16.25 32.16 8.58
CA ILE A 11 16.85 31.01 9.28
C ILE A 11 15.76 30.00 9.67
N GLN A 12 14.63 30.44 10.21
CA GLN A 12 13.51 29.57 10.56
C GLN A 12 12.92 28.86 9.32
N THR A 13 12.76 29.56 8.20
CA THR A 13 12.24 28.96 6.97
C THR A 13 13.18 27.91 6.37
N VAL A 14 14.50 28.13 6.42
CA VAL A 14 15.52 27.18 5.98
C VAL A 14 15.52 25.92 6.86
N ASP A 15 15.41 26.07 8.18
CA ASP A 15 15.34 24.93 9.11
C ASP A 15 14.07 24.07 8.90
N ILE A 16 12.94 24.72 8.68
CA ILE A 16 11.68 24.03 8.36
C ILE A 16 11.80 23.24 7.05
N GLN A 17 12.37 23.83 6.01
CA GLN A 17 12.56 23.15 4.72
C GLN A 17 13.52 21.96 4.84
N ASN A 18 14.61 22.10 5.56
CA ASN A 18 15.55 21.00 5.81
C ASN A 18 14.92 19.85 6.60
N THR A 19 14.07 20.17 7.57
CA THR A 19 13.31 19.18 8.34
C THR A 19 12.35 18.41 7.45
N TYR A 20 11.56 19.10 6.62
CA TYR A 20 10.67 18.45 5.65
C TYR A 20 11.43 17.57 4.65
N ARG A 21 12.59 18.03 4.17
CA ARG A 21 13.44 17.23 3.28
C ARG A 21 13.88 15.93 3.94
N LYS A 22 14.33 15.97 5.19
CA LYS A 22 14.74 14.79 5.95
C LYS A 22 13.57 13.81 6.15
N ILE A 23 12.38 14.33 6.48
CA ILE A 23 11.16 13.54 6.63
C ILE A 23 10.79 12.87 5.30
N THR A 24 10.74 13.66 4.23
CA THR A 24 10.41 13.18 2.88
C THR A 24 11.34 12.06 2.43
N LEU A 25 12.66 12.25 2.56
CA LEU A 25 13.66 11.27 2.13
C LEU A 25 13.63 9.97 2.95
N ARG A 26 13.07 9.98 4.17
CA ARG A 26 12.96 8.78 5.01
C ARG A 26 11.62 8.05 4.85
N ILE A 27 10.54 8.80 4.74
CA ILE A 27 9.17 8.24 4.75
C ILE A 27 8.74 7.88 3.34
N ILE A 28 8.91 8.77 2.37
CA ILE A 28 8.34 8.59 1.03
C ILE A 28 8.92 7.38 0.29
N PRO A 29 10.25 7.12 0.27
CA PRO A 29 10.78 5.94 -0.40
C PRO A 29 10.22 4.63 0.17
N LEU A 30 10.05 4.56 1.50
CA LEU A 30 9.46 3.39 2.14
C LEU A 30 8.00 3.18 1.73
N LEU A 31 7.19 4.24 1.74
CA LEU A 31 5.79 4.17 1.32
C LEU A 31 5.64 3.85 -0.17
N LEU A 32 6.50 4.43 -1.01
CA LEU A 32 6.56 4.10 -2.44
C LEU A 32 6.86 2.61 -2.65
N LEU A 33 7.83 2.07 -1.91
CA LEU A 33 8.18 0.65 -1.98
C LEU A 33 7.01 -0.22 -1.54
N CYS A 34 6.35 0.11 -0.43
CA CYS A 34 5.16 -0.61 0.03
C CYS A 34 4.03 -0.57 -1.00
N TYR A 35 3.76 0.59 -1.59
CA TYR A 35 2.73 0.77 -2.60
C TYR A 35 3.08 0.06 -3.92
N PHE A 36 4.35 0.06 -4.30
CA PHE A 36 4.86 -0.70 -5.44
C PHE A 36 4.63 -2.20 -5.27
N PHE A 37 4.97 -2.78 -4.12
CA PHE A 37 4.71 -4.20 -3.84
C PHE A 37 3.21 -4.53 -3.81
N ALA A 38 2.37 -3.62 -3.28
CA ALA A 38 0.92 -3.78 -3.34
C ALA A 38 0.39 -3.85 -4.78
N TYR A 39 0.98 -3.07 -5.66
CA TYR A 39 0.63 -3.09 -7.08
C TYR A 39 1.14 -4.34 -7.80
N LEU A 40 2.37 -4.77 -7.49
CA LEU A 40 2.94 -6.02 -8.02
C LEU A 40 2.07 -7.23 -7.66
N ASP A 41 1.62 -7.33 -6.42
CA ASP A 41 0.77 -8.44 -5.97
C ASP A 41 -0.53 -8.53 -6.79
N ARG A 42 -1.15 -7.38 -7.07
CA ARG A 42 -2.36 -7.31 -7.91
C ARG A 42 -2.11 -7.70 -9.37
N ILE A 43 -0.94 -7.39 -9.92
CA ILE A 43 -0.55 -7.76 -11.28
C ILE A 43 -0.18 -9.24 -11.35
N ASN A 44 0.59 -9.73 -10.38
CA ASN A 44 1.06 -11.11 -10.33
C ASN A 44 -0.08 -12.13 -10.36
N ILE A 45 -1.24 -11.81 -9.79
CA ILE A 45 -2.38 -12.72 -9.87
C ILE A 45 -2.89 -12.90 -11.31
N GLY A 46 -2.77 -11.86 -12.15
CA GLY A 46 -3.13 -11.96 -13.57
C GLY A 46 -2.23 -12.95 -14.32
N PHE A 47 -0.93 -12.95 -14.03
CA PHE A 47 0.03 -13.91 -14.61
C PHE A 47 -0.11 -15.30 -13.98
N ALA A 48 -0.21 -15.37 -12.65
CA ALA A 48 -0.45 -16.62 -11.93
C ALA A 48 -1.75 -17.32 -12.38
N LYS A 49 -2.77 -16.58 -12.83
CA LYS A 49 -4.00 -17.11 -13.38
C LYS A 49 -3.75 -18.13 -14.46
N LEU A 50 -2.94 -17.80 -15.47
CA LEU A 50 -2.64 -18.68 -16.61
C LEU A 50 -2.01 -20.00 -16.15
N GLN A 51 -1.09 -19.93 -15.20
CA GLN A 51 -0.40 -21.09 -14.64
C GLN A 51 -1.30 -21.92 -13.74
N MET A 52 -2.14 -21.27 -12.90
CA MET A 52 -3.11 -21.94 -12.03
C MET A 52 -4.24 -22.59 -12.81
N GLN A 53 -4.67 -22.02 -13.93
CA GLN A 53 -5.65 -22.62 -14.82
C GLN A 53 -5.13 -23.94 -15.42
N SER A 54 -3.87 -23.96 -15.85
CA SER A 54 -3.28 -25.17 -16.44
C SER A 54 -2.94 -26.25 -15.41
N SER A 55 -2.51 -25.88 -14.20
CA SER A 55 -2.04 -26.81 -13.18
C SER A 55 -3.11 -27.29 -12.21
N LEU A 56 -4.09 -26.43 -11.88
CA LEU A 56 -5.15 -26.73 -10.88
C LEU A 56 -6.55 -26.81 -11.51
N GLY A 57 -6.69 -26.57 -12.81
CA GLY A 57 -7.99 -26.59 -13.49
C GLY A 57 -8.94 -25.47 -13.07
N LEU A 58 -8.40 -24.35 -12.52
CA LEU A 58 -9.22 -23.23 -12.08
C LEU A 58 -9.78 -22.46 -13.29
N THR A 59 -11.10 -22.27 -13.33
CA THR A 59 -11.80 -21.58 -14.42
C THR A 59 -11.76 -20.05 -14.26
N ASP A 60 -12.10 -19.32 -15.32
CA ASP A 60 -12.26 -17.86 -15.28
C ASP A 60 -13.33 -17.42 -14.29
N GLU A 61 -14.36 -18.24 -14.11
CA GLU A 61 -15.43 -18.01 -13.13
C GLU A 61 -14.87 -18.03 -11.69
N ILE A 62 -14.06 -19.04 -11.37
CA ILE A 62 -13.38 -19.15 -10.05
C ILE A 62 -12.53 -17.92 -9.78
N PHE A 63 -11.78 -17.43 -10.77
CA PHE A 63 -11.01 -16.19 -10.61
C PHE A 63 -11.88 -14.96 -10.42
N GLY A 64 -13.02 -14.86 -11.12
CA GLY A 64 -13.99 -13.79 -10.94
C GLY A 64 -14.59 -13.77 -9.52
N VAL A 65 -15.00 -14.93 -9.02
CA VAL A 65 -15.51 -15.11 -7.65
C VAL A 65 -14.43 -14.76 -6.62
N ALA A 66 -13.20 -15.24 -6.82
CA ALA A 66 -12.08 -14.96 -5.95
C ALA A 66 -11.73 -13.46 -5.87
N ALA A 67 -11.85 -12.73 -6.99
CA ALA A 67 -11.72 -11.28 -7.00
C ALA A 67 -12.83 -10.59 -6.19
N GLY A 68 -14.08 -11.04 -6.32
CA GLY A 68 -15.20 -10.57 -5.51
C GLY A 68 -14.99 -10.81 -4.01
N ILE A 69 -14.54 -12.01 -3.64
CA ILE A 69 -14.24 -12.41 -2.26
C ILE A 69 -13.12 -11.54 -1.66
N PHE A 70 -12.09 -11.21 -2.44
CA PHE A 70 -11.03 -10.28 -2.02
C PHE A 70 -11.63 -8.90 -1.67
N PHE A 71 -12.44 -8.31 -2.55
CA PHE A 71 -13.08 -7.02 -2.30
C PHE A 71 -14.05 -7.07 -1.11
N LEU A 72 -14.76 -8.18 -0.92
CA LEU A 72 -15.62 -8.37 0.25
C LEU A 72 -14.81 -8.28 1.54
N GLY A 73 -13.70 -9.02 1.63
CA GLY A 73 -12.78 -8.94 2.77
C GLY A 73 -12.21 -7.53 2.97
N TYR A 74 -11.80 -6.88 1.88
CA TYR A 74 -11.27 -5.52 1.90
C TYR A 74 -12.28 -4.52 2.48
N VAL A 75 -13.50 -4.45 1.94
CA VAL A 75 -14.54 -3.50 2.37
C VAL A 75 -14.99 -3.77 3.81
N MET A 76 -15.19 -5.04 4.19
CA MET A 76 -15.61 -5.39 5.56
C MET A 76 -14.57 -4.98 6.62
N PHE A 77 -13.30 -5.07 6.31
CA PHE A 77 -12.23 -4.82 7.26
C PHE A 77 -11.55 -3.45 7.13
N GLU A 78 -11.93 -2.63 6.16
CA GLU A 78 -11.39 -1.29 5.98
C GLU A 78 -11.66 -0.40 7.22
N ILE A 79 -12.91 -0.36 7.69
CA ILE A 79 -13.29 0.43 8.88
C ILE A 79 -12.62 -0.12 10.14
N PRO A 80 -12.70 -1.42 10.49
CA PRO A 80 -11.99 -1.98 11.64
C PRO A 80 -10.48 -1.74 11.61
N SER A 81 -9.85 -1.84 10.44
CA SER A 81 -8.42 -1.60 10.27
C SER A 81 -8.05 -0.15 10.55
N ASN A 82 -8.87 0.81 10.11
CA ASN A 82 -8.65 2.24 10.35
C ASN A 82 -8.86 2.60 11.82
N LEU A 83 -9.89 2.06 12.48
CA LEU A 83 -10.09 2.24 13.92
C LEU A 83 -8.93 1.68 14.74
N LEU A 84 -8.38 0.55 14.30
CA LEU A 84 -7.20 -0.02 14.96
C LEU A 84 -5.96 0.85 14.70
N LEU A 85 -5.82 1.43 13.51
CA LEU A 85 -4.74 2.36 13.17
C LEU A 85 -4.73 3.58 14.10
N GLU A 86 -5.90 4.15 14.40
CA GLU A 86 -6.02 5.25 15.37
C GLU A 86 -5.56 4.85 16.78
N LYS A 87 -5.90 3.63 17.22
CA LYS A 87 -5.56 3.13 18.57
C LYS A 87 -4.07 2.79 18.74
N ILE A 88 -3.47 2.08 17.77
CA ILE A 88 -2.10 1.56 17.92
C ILE A 88 -1.05 2.43 17.23
N GLY A 89 -1.48 3.43 16.47
CA GLY A 89 -0.66 4.33 15.68
C GLY A 89 -0.30 3.80 14.29
N ALA A 90 -0.11 4.73 13.35
CA ALA A 90 0.09 4.43 11.94
C ALA A 90 1.30 3.52 11.66
N ARG A 91 2.44 3.76 12.33
CA ARG A 91 3.67 2.97 12.12
C ARG A 91 3.46 1.47 12.42
N LYS A 92 2.85 1.15 13.57
CA LYS A 92 2.61 -0.23 13.98
C LYS A 92 1.54 -0.89 13.08
N SER A 93 0.51 -0.12 12.71
CA SER A 93 -0.56 -0.60 11.86
C SER A 93 -0.08 -0.93 10.46
N ILE A 94 0.68 -0.03 9.81
CA ILE A 94 1.25 -0.27 8.46
C ILE A 94 2.20 -1.47 8.51
N PHE A 95 3.06 -1.58 9.53
CA PHE A 95 3.95 -2.74 9.68
C PHE A 95 3.17 -4.04 9.78
N ARG A 96 2.13 -4.10 10.62
CA ARG A 96 1.24 -5.26 10.75
C ARG A 96 0.60 -5.63 9.42
N ILE A 97 0.03 -4.64 8.71
CA ILE A 97 -0.58 -4.83 7.40
C ILE A 97 0.43 -5.46 6.44
N MET A 98 1.61 -4.88 6.31
CA MET A 98 2.64 -5.36 5.39
C MET A 98 3.10 -6.78 5.70
N VAL A 99 3.26 -7.13 6.98
CA VAL A 99 3.67 -8.48 7.39
C VAL A 99 2.57 -9.50 7.12
N LEU A 100 1.34 -9.26 7.57
CA LEU A 100 0.23 -10.19 7.40
C LEU A 100 -0.13 -10.39 5.93
N TRP A 101 -0.19 -9.29 5.19
CA TRP A 101 -0.42 -9.33 3.75
C TRP A 101 0.70 -10.05 3.00
N GLY A 102 1.97 -9.77 3.28
CA GLY A 102 3.11 -10.45 2.65
C GLY A 102 3.13 -11.96 2.94
N LEU A 103 2.84 -12.37 4.18
CA LEU A 103 2.72 -13.79 4.55
C LEU A 103 1.57 -14.47 3.81
N THR A 104 0.42 -13.81 3.70
CA THR A 104 -0.74 -14.36 3.00
C THR A 104 -0.49 -14.44 1.49
N SER A 105 0.15 -13.42 0.90
CA SER A 105 0.57 -13.44 -0.50
C SER A 105 1.56 -14.59 -0.77
N ALA A 106 2.56 -14.78 0.08
CA ALA A 106 3.47 -15.93 -0.02
C ALA A 106 2.75 -17.28 0.13
N SER A 107 1.70 -17.35 0.94
CA SER A 107 0.89 -18.55 1.12
C SER A 107 0.12 -18.96 -0.13
N MET A 108 -0.04 -18.05 -1.10
CA MET A 108 -0.63 -18.37 -2.41
C MET A 108 0.17 -19.44 -3.18
N LEU A 109 1.47 -19.58 -2.91
CA LEU A 109 2.30 -20.64 -3.49
C LEU A 109 1.85 -22.05 -3.08
N PHE A 110 1.14 -22.17 -1.97
CA PHE A 110 0.67 -23.45 -1.41
C PHE A 110 -0.78 -23.76 -1.75
N VAL A 111 -1.42 -22.98 -2.63
CA VAL A 111 -2.79 -23.24 -3.10
C VAL A 111 -2.84 -24.57 -3.85
N LYS A 112 -3.73 -25.47 -3.41
CA LYS A 112 -3.95 -26.79 -4.03
C LYS A 112 -5.42 -27.05 -4.37
N SER A 113 -6.33 -26.17 -3.97
CA SER A 113 -7.76 -26.32 -4.20
C SER A 113 -8.44 -24.95 -4.34
N GLU A 114 -9.61 -24.97 -4.98
CA GLU A 114 -10.46 -23.79 -5.11
C GLU A 114 -10.79 -23.15 -3.76
N THR A 115 -11.15 -23.95 -2.77
CA THR A 115 -11.46 -23.46 -1.42
C THR A 115 -10.27 -22.76 -0.79
N SER A 116 -9.04 -23.32 -0.90
CA SER A 116 -7.84 -22.69 -0.37
C SER A 116 -7.54 -21.37 -1.08
N PHE A 117 -7.83 -21.29 -2.37
CA PHE A 117 -7.71 -20.07 -3.15
C PHE A 117 -8.67 -18.97 -2.66
N TYR A 118 -9.95 -19.30 -2.44
CA TYR A 118 -10.93 -18.35 -1.92
C TYR A 118 -10.60 -17.86 -0.52
N VAL A 119 -10.20 -18.75 0.38
CA VAL A 119 -9.81 -18.37 1.75
C VAL A 119 -8.63 -17.41 1.75
N LEU A 120 -7.58 -17.71 0.98
CA LEU A 120 -6.42 -16.83 0.90
C LEU A 120 -6.74 -15.49 0.23
N ARG A 121 -7.64 -15.46 -0.75
CA ARG A 121 -8.13 -14.23 -1.36
C ARG A 121 -8.90 -13.36 -0.39
N PHE A 122 -9.77 -13.97 0.43
CA PHE A 122 -10.46 -13.25 1.50
C PHE A 122 -9.46 -12.65 2.50
N LEU A 123 -8.51 -13.46 2.98
CA LEU A 123 -7.49 -13.02 3.93
C LEU A 123 -6.59 -11.92 3.36
N LEU A 124 -6.22 -11.99 2.07
CA LEU A 124 -5.51 -10.90 1.40
C LEU A 124 -6.30 -9.60 1.46
N GLY A 125 -7.61 -9.63 1.13
CA GLY A 125 -8.49 -8.48 1.24
C GLY A 125 -8.53 -7.92 2.66
N VAL A 126 -8.70 -8.79 3.67
CA VAL A 126 -8.73 -8.42 5.10
C VAL A 126 -7.44 -7.74 5.54
N PHE A 127 -6.29 -8.28 5.17
CA PHE A 127 -4.99 -7.78 5.62
C PHE A 127 -4.50 -6.56 4.83
N GLU A 128 -4.88 -6.43 3.56
CA GLU A 128 -4.60 -5.24 2.77
C GLU A 128 -5.51 -4.06 3.14
N ALA A 129 -6.69 -4.37 3.70
CA ALA A 129 -7.66 -3.36 4.13
C ALA A 129 -7.03 -2.35 5.09
N GLY A 130 -7.26 -1.07 4.82
CA GLY A 130 -6.71 0.02 5.62
C GLY A 130 -5.29 0.46 5.25
N PHE A 131 -4.59 -0.20 4.29
CA PHE A 131 -3.27 0.25 3.85
C PHE A 131 -3.32 1.63 3.20
N ALA A 132 -4.15 1.81 2.18
CA ALA A 132 -4.25 3.07 1.47
C ALA A 132 -4.76 4.22 2.36
N PRO A 133 -5.90 4.11 3.06
CA PRO A 133 -6.34 5.16 3.97
C PRO A 133 -5.38 5.37 5.13
N GLY A 134 -4.77 4.30 5.65
CA GLY A 134 -3.76 4.38 6.72
C GLY A 134 -2.51 5.13 6.30
N MET A 135 -2.06 4.94 5.06
CA MET A 135 -0.94 5.69 4.48
C MET A 135 -1.29 7.18 4.35
N ILE A 136 -2.47 7.49 3.83
CA ILE A 136 -2.96 8.88 3.70
C ILE A 136 -3.00 9.52 5.08
N PHE A 137 -3.62 8.86 6.05
CA PHE A 137 -3.72 9.34 7.42
C PHE A 137 -2.33 9.57 8.06
N TYR A 138 -1.38 8.64 7.85
CA TYR A 138 -0.01 8.80 8.32
C TYR A 138 0.67 10.02 7.72
N LEU A 139 0.46 10.29 6.45
CA LEU A 139 1.03 11.46 5.77
C LEU A 139 0.45 12.78 6.29
N THR A 140 -0.80 12.82 6.76
CA THR A 140 -1.40 14.05 7.35
C THR A 140 -0.70 14.50 8.62
N TYR A 141 -0.02 13.62 9.35
CA TYR A 141 0.79 14.03 10.51
C TYR A 141 2.02 14.86 10.14
N TRP A 142 2.51 14.71 8.90
CA TRP A 142 3.76 15.31 8.45
C TRP A 142 3.56 16.43 7.44
N TYR A 143 2.51 16.37 6.65
CA TYR A 143 2.28 17.28 5.55
C TYR A 143 0.88 17.88 5.61
N SER A 144 0.78 19.15 5.25
CA SER A 144 -0.50 19.88 5.17
C SER A 144 -0.61 20.67 3.85
N GLY A 145 -1.84 20.97 3.45
CA GLY A 145 -2.15 21.83 2.30
C GLY A 145 -1.46 21.39 0.99
N ALA A 146 -0.84 22.33 0.29
CA ALA A 146 -0.22 22.10 -1.01
C ALA A 146 0.94 21.08 -0.98
N ARG A 147 1.62 20.91 0.16
CA ARG A 147 2.66 19.90 0.31
C ARG A 147 2.07 18.50 0.32
N MET A 148 0.96 18.30 1.01
CA MET A 148 0.24 17.02 1.02
C MET A 148 -0.18 16.61 -0.38
N ALA A 149 -0.77 17.53 -1.17
CA ALA A 149 -1.17 17.26 -2.54
C ALA A 149 0.01 16.79 -3.42
N ARG A 150 1.17 17.47 -3.31
CA ARG A 150 2.39 17.09 -4.05
C ARG A 150 2.90 15.71 -3.65
N ILE A 151 2.95 15.41 -2.35
CA ILE A 151 3.41 14.10 -1.85
C ILE A 151 2.44 12.99 -2.29
N MET A 152 1.14 13.22 -2.21
CA MET A 152 0.14 12.26 -2.69
C MET A 152 0.28 12.00 -4.19
N SER A 153 0.53 13.01 -5.01
CA SER A 153 0.78 12.82 -6.44
C SER A 153 2.00 11.93 -6.70
N ILE A 154 3.09 12.12 -5.94
CA ILE A 154 4.30 11.28 -6.04
C ILE A 154 3.99 9.84 -5.64
N VAL A 155 3.30 9.63 -4.53
CA VAL A 155 2.95 8.29 -4.05
C VAL A 155 2.02 7.58 -5.03
N MET A 156 1.04 8.26 -5.59
CA MET A 156 0.12 7.70 -6.58
C MET A 156 0.80 7.30 -7.90
N LEU A 157 1.93 7.93 -8.26
CA LEU A 157 2.73 7.53 -9.43
C LEU A 157 3.37 6.14 -9.26
N ALA A 158 3.55 5.65 -8.04
CA ALA A 158 4.11 4.32 -7.81
C ALA A 158 3.23 3.19 -8.40
N GLY A 159 1.91 3.39 -8.48
CA GLY A 159 0.99 2.45 -9.09
C GLY A 159 1.28 2.21 -10.59
N PRO A 160 1.16 3.23 -11.44
CA PRO A 160 1.50 3.11 -12.86
C PRO A 160 2.93 2.62 -13.12
N ILE A 161 3.90 3.09 -12.33
CA ILE A 161 5.31 2.64 -12.43
C ILE A 161 5.40 1.14 -12.09
N GLY A 162 4.72 0.71 -11.03
CA GLY A 162 4.60 -0.70 -10.64
C GLY A 162 3.99 -1.54 -11.76
N GLY A 163 2.99 -1.02 -12.47
CA GLY A 163 2.39 -1.68 -13.64
C GLY A 163 3.36 -1.88 -14.81
N ILE A 164 4.08 -0.82 -15.14
CA ILE A 164 5.07 -0.86 -16.26
C ILE A 164 6.24 -1.80 -15.94
N ILE A 165 6.76 -1.78 -14.72
CA ILE A 165 7.89 -2.62 -14.30
C ILE A 165 7.43 -4.05 -13.96
N GLY A 166 6.29 -4.19 -13.32
CA GLY A 166 5.77 -5.47 -12.88
C GLY A 166 5.39 -6.40 -14.01
N SER A 167 4.84 -5.88 -15.10
CA SER A 167 4.45 -6.67 -16.25
C SER A 167 5.62 -7.51 -16.85
N PRO A 168 6.78 -6.95 -17.20
CA PRO A 168 7.90 -7.73 -17.71
C PRO A 168 8.61 -8.60 -16.67
N VAL A 169 8.48 -8.29 -15.38
CA VAL A 169 9.08 -9.09 -14.28
C VAL A 169 8.23 -10.31 -13.94
N SER A 170 6.92 -10.25 -14.21
CA SER A 170 5.95 -11.32 -13.91
C SER A 170 5.63 -12.21 -15.13
N ALA A 171 6.12 -11.85 -16.32
CA ALA A 171 5.98 -12.64 -17.55
C ALA A 171 7.09 -13.66 -17.68
#